data_abef6be5041c3b701af755e617fc1e35
#
_entry.id   abef6be5041c3b701af755e617fc1e35
#
_cell.length_a   1.000
_cell.length_b   1.000
_cell.length_c   1.000
_cell.angle_alpha   90.00
_cell.angle_beta   90.00
_cell.angle_gamma   90.00
#
_symmetry.space_group_name_H-M   'P 1'
#
loop_
_entity.id
_entity.type
_entity.pdbx_description
1 polymer ?
#
loop_
_entity_poly.entity_id
_entity_poly.type
_entity_poly.pdbx_seq_one_letter_code
_entity_poly.pdbx_strand_id
1 'polypeptide(L)'
;MATTTVGIQYYNTYILKKINSSNADRNWFVEESRIRGGYNNVSTGLSPRAFIETDTNAQQSLGNSLIYSGVLNSRTGINQTNVFSAGEDITKAVDPSKGTVQKLYAEDTNLIIFQERKVNRALIDKDAIYTQQGEPIQTTSNKVIGPVQSYVGEWGIANNPESFAVYGYRKYFTDADKGSVLRLSRDGMTEISNYGMYDFFRDNMTNIGNGKLIGGWDIHNKCYTLSIQPQSGGFKTLNFDENVLGWTSLFTYEPDSLFSLTNKFFSTKDLSLIHISEPTRLGM
;
A
#
# COMPACT_ATOMS: atom_id res chain seq x y z
N MET A 1 -35.82 -18.25 18.27
CA MET A 1 -34.75 -17.51 17.56
C MET A 1 -35.01 -16.03 17.75
N ALA A 2 -34.08 -15.28 18.27
CA ALA A 2 -34.22 -13.82 18.33
C ALA A 2 -34.13 -13.27 16.91
N THR A 3 -35.10 -12.49 16.50
CA THR A 3 -35.15 -11.86 15.18
C THR A 3 -34.37 -10.53 15.27
N THR A 4 -33.28 -10.40 14.52
CA THR A 4 -32.53 -9.16 14.44
C THR A 4 -32.94 -8.42 13.17
N THR A 5 -33.34 -7.16 13.31
CA THR A 5 -33.69 -6.30 12.17
C THR A 5 -32.51 -5.46 11.79
N VAL A 6 -32.13 -5.52 10.52
CA VAL A 6 -31.05 -4.73 9.93
C VAL A 6 -31.62 -3.81 8.85
N GLY A 7 -31.34 -2.51 8.97
CA GLY A 7 -31.80 -1.52 8.00
C GLY A 7 -30.91 -1.59 6.74
N ILE A 8 -31.54 -1.76 5.59
CA ILE A 8 -30.87 -1.83 4.28
C ILE A 8 -31.33 -0.65 3.44
N GLN A 9 -30.41 0.20 3.02
CA GLN A 9 -30.72 1.42 2.25
C GLN A 9 -30.70 1.20 0.72
N TYR A 10 -29.95 0.20 0.25
CA TYR A 10 -29.78 -0.05 -1.17
C TYR A 10 -30.17 -1.48 -1.55
N TYR A 11 -30.67 -1.63 -2.77
CA TYR A 11 -31.06 -2.93 -3.32
C TYR A 11 -29.89 -3.55 -4.11
N ASN A 12 -28.97 -4.14 -3.37
CA ASN A 12 -27.84 -4.90 -3.90
C ASN A 12 -27.75 -6.28 -3.24
N THR A 13 -26.69 -6.99 -3.46
CA THR A 13 -26.37 -8.20 -2.69
C THR A 13 -25.74 -7.77 -1.36
N TYR A 14 -26.29 -8.27 -0.26
CA TYR A 14 -25.80 -7.98 1.08
C TYR A 14 -25.38 -9.28 1.77
N ILE A 15 -24.28 -9.20 2.49
CA ILE A 15 -23.79 -10.29 3.32
C ILE A 15 -23.90 -9.81 4.77
N LEU A 16 -24.60 -10.60 5.58
CA LEU A 16 -24.67 -10.36 7.02
C LEU A 16 -23.54 -11.14 7.69
N LYS A 17 -22.56 -10.42 8.21
CA LYS A 17 -21.41 -11.01 8.88
C LYS A 17 -21.48 -10.83 10.38
N LYS A 18 -21.04 -11.84 11.10
CA LYS A 18 -20.91 -11.82 12.55
C LYS A 18 -19.46 -11.55 12.94
N ILE A 19 -19.22 -10.49 13.71
CA ILE A 19 -17.87 -10.11 14.11
C ILE A 19 -17.31 -10.99 15.23
N ASN A 20 -18.18 -11.45 16.15
CA ASN A 20 -17.75 -12.22 17.30
C ASN A 20 -18.79 -13.27 17.70
N SER A 21 -18.35 -14.44 18.13
CA SER A 21 -19.23 -15.56 18.51
C SER A 21 -19.90 -15.41 19.89
N SER A 22 -19.44 -14.51 20.74
CA SER A 22 -19.81 -14.48 22.15
C SER A 22 -21.00 -13.59 22.51
N ASN A 23 -21.50 -12.76 21.58
CA ASN A 23 -22.62 -11.86 21.87
C ASN A 23 -23.55 -11.71 20.66
N ALA A 24 -24.76 -12.27 20.76
CA ALA A 24 -25.60 -12.51 19.60
C ALA A 24 -26.18 -11.25 18.94
N ASP A 25 -26.42 -10.17 19.68
CA ASP A 25 -27.34 -9.11 19.21
C ASP A 25 -26.63 -7.85 18.68
N ARG A 26 -25.35 -7.66 18.93
CA ARG A 26 -24.62 -6.44 18.52
C ARG A 26 -23.49 -6.66 17.51
N ASN A 27 -23.24 -7.89 17.12
CA ASN A 27 -22.04 -8.25 16.35
C ASN A 27 -22.34 -8.56 14.87
N TRP A 28 -23.51 -8.22 14.41
CA TRP A 28 -23.88 -8.34 13.02
C TRP A 28 -23.65 -7.03 12.28
N PHE A 29 -23.07 -7.10 11.12
CA PHE A 29 -22.99 -5.98 10.21
C PHE A 29 -23.37 -6.41 8.79
N VAL A 30 -23.81 -5.44 8.00
CA VAL A 30 -24.17 -5.65 6.62
C VAL A 30 -23.02 -5.18 5.74
N GLU A 31 -22.52 -6.08 4.92
CA GLU A 31 -21.58 -5.75 3.87
C GLU A 31 -22.31 -5.71 2.54
N GLU A 32 -22.28 -4.56 1.88
CA GLU A 32 -22.84 -4.39 0.55
C GLU A 32 -21.81 -4.86 -0.50
N SER A 33 -22.23 -5.72 -1.41
CA SER A 33 -21.44 -6.16 -2.52
C SER A 33 -22.12 -5.86 -3.84
N ARG A 34 -21.47 -5.11 -4.71
CA ARG A 34 -21.92 -4.85 -6.09
C ARG A 34 -21.11 -5.70 -7.04
N ILE A 35 -21.70 -6.83 -7.46
CA ILE A 35 -21.08 -7.72 -8.43
C ILE A 35 -21.83 -7.60 -9.74
N ARG A 36 -21.13 -7.17 -10.80
CA ARG A 36 -21.69 -7.08 -12.15
C ARG A 36 -21.95 -8.49 -12.70
N GLY A 37 -23.19 -8.76 -13.10
CA GLY A 37 -23.61 -10.07 -13.58
C GLY A 37 -23.92 -11.09 -12.49
N GLY A 38 -23.85 -10.71 -11.20
CA GLY A 38 -24.26 -11.54 -10.07
C GLY A 38 -25.73 -11.38 -9.67
N TYR A 39 -26.03 -11.50 -8.38
CA TYR A 39 -27.41 -11.42 -7.85
C TYR A 39 -28.08 -10.05 -8.00
N ASN A 40 -27.32 -9.01 -8.31
CA ASN A 40 -27.84 -7.67 -8.58
C ASN A 40 -28.28 -7.48 -10.04
N ASN A 41 -28.30 -8.53 -10.83
CA ASN A 41 -28.68 -8.45 -12.22
C ASN A 41 -30.21 -8.23 -12.33
N VAL A 42 -30.61 -7.06 -12.79
CA VAL A 42 -32.01 -6.65 -12.97
C VAL A 42 -32.73 -7.55 -13.97
N SER A 43 -32.01 -8.17 -14.91
CA SER A 43 -32.59 -9.04 -15.94
C SER A 43 -33.11 -10.38 -15.41
N THR A 44 -32.76 -10.77 -14.20
CA THR A 44 -33.23 -12.02 -13.57
C THR A 44 -34.56 -11.90 -12.85
N GLY A 45 -35.09 -10.69 -12.70
CA GLY A 45 -36.32 -10.44 -11.95
C GLY A 45 -36.27 -10.83 -10.46
N LEU A 46 -35.09 -11.10 -9.94
CA LEU A 46 -34.89 -11.47 -8.54
C LEU A 46 -34.72 -10.24 -7.67
N SER A 47 -35.46 -10.23 -6.57
CA SER A 47 -35.25 -9.23 -5.52
C SER A 47 -33.84 -9.34 -4.90
N PRO A 48 -33.31 -8.26 -4.29
CA PRO A 48 -32.07 -8.32 -3.56
C PRO A 48 -32.11 -9.40 -2.49
N ARG A 49 -30.99 -10.11 -2.32
CA ARG A 49 -30.90 -11.20 -1.36
C ARG A 49 -29.87 -10.85 -0.30
N ALA A 50 -30.24 -11.06 0.96
CA ALA A 50 -29.31 -11.02 2.08
C ALA A 50 -28.92 -12.46 2.43
N PHE A 51 -27.64 -12.70 2.64
CA PHE A 51 -27.09 -13.97 3.09
C PHE A 51 -26.64 -13.82 4.53
N ILE A 52 -27.01 -14.80 5.36
CA ILE A 52 -26.53 -14.89 6.74
C ILE A 52 -25.39 -15.88 6.76
N GLU A 53 -24.21 -15.41 7.08
CA GLU A 53 -23.04 -16.23 7.28
C GLU A 53 -22.96 -16.59 8.76
N THR A 54 -23.31 -17.83 9.10
CA THR A 54 -23.37 -18.31 10.49
C THR A 54 -22.11 -19.03 10.94
N ASP A 55 -21.30 -19.48 9.99
CA ASP A 55 -20.09 -20.23 10.29
C ASP A 55 -18.88 -19.32 10.45
N THR A 56 -17.99 -19.71 11.34
CA THR A 56 -16.66 -19.09 11.45
C THR A 56 -15.95 -19.25 10.12
N ASN A 57 -15.76 -18.13 9.47
CA ASN A 57 -15.30 -18.00 8.10
C ASN A 57 -14.13 -18.90 7.77
N ALA A 58 -14.37 -19.88 6.93
CA ALA A 58 -13.35 -20.45 6.09
C ALA A 58 -13.03 -19.46 4.93
N GLN A 59 -12.56 -18.26 5.28
CA GLN A 59 -12.13 -17.29 4.26
C GLN A 59 -10.77 -17.70 3.75
N GLN A 60 -10.66 -17.85 2.44
CA GLN A 60 -9.36 -17.94 1.81
C GLN A 60 -8.77 -16.54 1.68
N SER A 61 -7.65 -16.29 2.36
CA SER A 61 -6.89 -15.06 2.19
C SER A 61 -5.89 -15.23 1.04
N LEU A 62 -6.06 -14.44 -0.01
CA LEU A 62 -5.15 -14.40 -1.17
C LEU A 62 -4.32 -13.11 -1.10
N GLY A 63 -3.41 -13.03 -0.14
CA GLY A 63 -2.60 -11.85 0.11
C GLY A 63 -1.67 -11.42 -1.04
N ASN A 64 -1.46 -12.30 -2.01
CA ASN A 64 -0.65 -12.05 -3.21
C ASN A 64 -1.48 -11.76 -4.48
N SER A 65 -2.78 -11.54 -4.34
CA SER A 65 -3.65 -11.32 -5.50
C SER A 65 -4.28 -9.92 -5.45
N LEU A 66 -4.42 -9.34 -6.63
CA LEU A 66 -5.08 -8.08 -6.86
C LEU A 66 -6.41 -8.33 -7.56
N ILE A 67 -7.40 -7.53 -7.26
CA ILE A 67 -8.67 -7.46 -7.96
C ILE A 67 -8.92 -6.02 -8.38
N TYR A 68 -9.51 -5.80 -9.54
CA TYR A 68 -9.82 -4.46 -10.01
C TYR A 68 -11.31 -4.32 -10.33
N SER A 69 -11.82 -3.12 -10.14
CA SER A 69 -13.19 -2.71 -10.44
C SER A 69 -13.30 -2.16 -11.86
N GLY A 70 -14.48 -1.68 -12.22
CA GLY A 70 -14.69 -0.90 -13.44
C GLY A 70 -13.99 0.47 -13.39
N VAL A 71 -14.16 1.24 -14.45
CA VAL A 71 -13.47 2.52 -14.66
C VAL A 71 -14.22 3.70 -14.07
N LEU A 72 -13.46 4.73 -13.69
CA LEU A 72 -13.94 6.07 -13.45
C LEU A 72 -13.67 6.91 -14.70
N ASN A 73 -14.72 7.36 -15.38
CA ASN A 73 -14.61 8.30 -16.49
C ASN A 73 -15.20 9.65 -16.07
N SER A 74 -14.33 10.58 -15.72
CA SER A 74 -14.72 11.92 -15.28
C SER A 74 -15.36 12.77 -16.39
N ARG A 75 -15.09 12.45 -17.66
CA ARG A 75 -15.67 13.16 -18.80
C ARG A 75 -17.13 12.79 -19.04
N THR A 76 -17.48 11.53 -18.88
CA THR A 76 -18.86 11.03 -19.07
C THR A 76 -19.64 10.94 -17.76
N GLY A 77 -19.01 11.18 -16.62
CA GLY A 77 -19.61 11.03 -15.29
C GLY A 77 -19.84 9.57 -14.87
N ILE A 78 -19.37 8.60 -15.65
CA ILE A 78 -19.53 7.17 -15.32
C ILE A 78 -18.52 6.80 -14.24
N ASN A 79 -19.04 6.36 -13.08
CA ASN A 79 -18.25 5.85 -11.98
C ASN A 79 -18.61 4.38 -11.71
N GLN A 80 -17.69 3.48 -11.99
CA GLN A 80 -17.82 2.03 -11.77
C GLN A 80 -16.74 1.51 -10.80
N THR A 81 -16.15 2.35 -9.98
CA THR A 81 -15.06 1.97 -9.07
C THR A 81 -15.48 1.01 -7.96
N ASN A 82 -16.78 0.82 -7.77
CA ASN A 82 -17.35 -0.14 -6.82
C ASN A 82 -18.08 -1.31 -7.52
N VAL A 83 -17.88 -1.49 -8.83
CA VAL A 83 -18.51 -2.55 -9.62
C VAL A 83 -17.45 -3.56 -10.04
N PHE A 84 -17.61 -4.81 -9.60
CA PHE A 84 -16.72 -5.92 -9.94
C PHE A 84 -17.44 -6.89 -10.85
N SER A 85 -16.81 -7.27 -11.97
CA SER A 85 -17.39 -8.21 -12.92
C SER A 85 -17.21 -9.64 -12.44
N ALA A 86 -18.30 -10.42 -12.39
CA ALA A 86 -18.25 -11.85 -12.08
C ALA A 86 -17.99 -12.72 -13.31
N GLY A 87 -18.21 -12.19 -14.53
CA GLY A 87 -18.07 -12.92 -15.79
C GLY A 87 -16.73 -12.70 -16.51
N GLU A 88 -15.87 -11.85 -15.98
CA GLU A 88 -14.57 -11.53 -16.56
C GLU A 88 -13.46 -11.87 -15.58
N ASP A 89 -12.27 -12.17 -16.08
CA ASP A 89 -11.08 -12.34 -15.24
C ASP A 89 -10.57 -10.97 -14.78
N ILE A 90 -10.98 -10.59 -13.57
CA ILE A 90 -10.63 -9.32 -12.93
C ILE A 90 -9.53 -9.49 -11.87
N THR A 91 -8.93 -10.67 -11.78
CA THR A 91 -7.91 -10.98 -10.80
C THR A 91 -6.52 -11.01 -11.42
N LYS A 92 -5.54 -10.57 -10.68
CA LYS A 92 -4.12 -10.68 -11.05
C LYS A 92 -3.32 -11.14 -9.85
N ALA A 93 -2.76 -12.32 -9.93
CA ALA A 93 -1.84 -12.82 -8.91
C ALA A 93 -0.40 -12.39 -9.21
N VAL A 94 0.33 -12.06 -8.14
CA VAL A 94 1.79 -11.90 -8.14
C VAL A 94 2.42 -13.13 -7.51
N ASP A 95 3.74 -13.27 -7.60
CA ASP A 95 4.46 -14.45 -7.11
C ASP A 95 4.24 -14.66 -5.60
N PRO A 96 3.58 -15.75 -5.17
CA PRO A 96 3.31 -16.04 -3.77
C PRO A 96 4.59 -16.31 -2.96
N SER A 97 5.68 -16.73 -3.59
CA SER A 97 6.96 -17.00 -2.92
C SER A 97 7.60 -15.73 -2.33
N LYS A 98 7.17 -14.56 -2.80
CA LYS A 98 7.68 -13.25 -2.38
C LYS A 98 6.86 -12.59 -1.27
N GLY A 99 5.91 -13.33 -0.71
CA GLY A 99 5.05 -12.86 0.37
C GLY A 99 3.83 -12.05 -0.11
N THR A 100 3.13 -11.46 0.83
CA THR A 100 1.90 -10.73 0.57
C THR A 100 2.16 -9.33 0.00
N VAL A 101 1.17 -8.78 -0.68
CA VAL A 101 1.19 -7.39 -1.15
C VAL A 101 0.94 -6.47 0.04
N GLN A 102 1.88 -5.58 0.30
CA GLN A 102 1.85 -4.66 1.44
C GLN A 102 1.45 -3.24 1.02
N LYS A 103 1.86 -2.80 -0.18
CA LYS A 103 1.60 -1.46 -0.67
C LYS A 103 1.40 -1.45 -2.18
N LEU A 104 0.46 -0.62 -2.62
CA LEU A 104 0.26 -0.29 -4.03
C LEU A 104 0.52 1.20 -4.25
N TYR A 105 1.19 1.52 -5.34
CA TYR A 105 1.42 2.90 -5.75
C TYR A 105 1.19 3.05 -7.25
N ALA A 106 0.26 3.91 -7.62
CA ALA A 106 -0.01 4.23 -9.02
C ALA A 106 0.99 5.29 -9.52
N GLU A 107 1.64 5.01 -10.63
CA GLU A 107 2.57 5.91 -11.29
C GLU A 107 2.23 6.00 -12.77
N ASP A 108 1.64 7.12 -13.20
CA ASP A 108 1.20 7.38 -14.56
C ASP A 108 0.46 6.18 -15.19
N THR A 109 1.16 5.37 -15.97
CA THR A 109 0.63 4.21 -16.68
C THR A 109 1.06 2.87 -16.09
N ASN A 110 1.63 2.89 -14.88
CA ASN A 110 2.12 1.69 -14.19
C ASN A 110 1.55 1.62 -12.78
N LEU A 111 1.40 0.41 -12.28
CA LEU A 111 1.11 0.13 -10.89
C LEU A 111 2.36 -0.50 -10.26
N ILE A 112 2.94 0.15 -9.28
CA ILE A 112 4.03 -0.43 -8.49
C ILE A 112 3.44 -1.23 -7.35
N ILE A 113 3.85 -2.48 -7.26
CA ILE A 113 3.37 -3.46 -6.29
C ILE A 113 4.52 -3.81 -5.35
N PHE A 114 4.39 -3.43 -4.10
CA PHE A 114 5.35 -3.76 -3.06
C PHE A 114 4.87 -5.01 -2.30
N GLN A 115 5.59 -6.10 -2.46
CA GLN A 115 5.44 -7.30 -1.64
C GLN A 115 6.44 -7.27 -0.48
N GLU A 116 6.32 -8.22 0.44
CA GLU A 116 7.25 -8.34 1.57
C GLU A 116 8.71 -8.44 1.11
N ARG A 117 8.98 -9.20 0.05
CA ARG A 117 10.34 -9.53 -0.40
C ARG A 117 10.63 -9.16 -1.85
N LYS A 118 9.72 -8.48 -2.52
CA LYS A 118 9.88 -8.11 -3.93
C LYS A 118 9.12 -6.86 -4.28
N VAL A 119 9.66 -6.06 -5.18
CA VAL A 119 8.95 -4.95 -5.80
C VAL A 119 8.73 -5.25 -7.27
N ASN A 120 7.51 -5.08 -7.70
CA ASN A 120 7.07 -5.36 -9.06
C ASN A 120 6.42 -4.13 -9.68
N ARG A 121 6.42 -4.08 -11.00
CA ARG A 121 5.70 -3.11 -11.80
C ARG A 121 4.69 -3.84 -12.68
N ALA A 122 3.42 -3.52 -12.57
CA ALA A 122 2.39 -3.96 -13.49
C ALA A 122 2.10 -2.85 -14.51
N LEU A 123 1.98 -3.22 -15.77
CA LEU A 123 1.53 -2.32 -16.82
C LEU A 123 0.01 -2.17 -16.73
N ILE A 124 -0.50 -0.94 -16.83
CA ILE A 124 -1.94 -0.66 -16.80
C ILE A 124 -2.41 -0.37 -18.22
N ASP A 125 -3.50 -1.03 -18.64
CA ASP A 125 -4.11 -0.95 -19.97
C ASP A 125 -3.12 -1.23 -21.13
N LYS A 126 -2.05 -1.95 -20.84
CA LYS A 126 -0.98 -2.24 -21.79
C LYS A 126 -0.54 -3.69 -21.69
N ASP A 127 -0.12 -4.22 -22.82
CA ASP A 127 0.57 -5.50 -22.92
C ASP A 127 1.98 -5.31 -23.45
N ALA A 128 2.88 -6.22 -23.14
CA ALA A 128 4.25 -6.18 -23.61
C ALA A 128 4.49 -7.32 -24.59
N ILE A 129 4.76 -6.98 -25.84
CA ILE A 129 5.24 -7.90 -26.86
C ILE A 129 6.75 -7.73 -26.96
N TYR A 130 7.49 -8.83 -26.91
CA TYR A 130 8.94 -8.78 -27.03
C TYR A 130 9.34 -9.03 -28.47
N THR A 131 10.26 -8.19 -28.99
CA THR A 131 10.87 -8.41 -30.28
C THR A 131 11.79 -9.63 -30.26
N GLN A 132 12.22 -10.09 -31.42
CA GLN A 132 13.20 -11.18 -31.53
C GLN A 132 14.53 -10.82 -30.83
N GLN A 133 14.84 -9.53 -30.69
CA GLN A 133 16.00 -9.02 -29.96
C GLN A 133 15.77 -8.87 -28.45
N GLY A 134 14.55 -9.19 -27.96
CA GLY A 134 14.19 -9.09 -26.54
C GLY A 134 13.75 -7.70 -26.07
N GLU A 135 13.58 -6.74 -26.99
CA GLU A 135 13.09 -5.41 -26.64
C GLU A 135 11.57 -5.41 -26.47
N PRO A 136 11.01 -4.84 -25.37
CA PRO A 136 9.59 -4.79 -25.16
C PRO A 136 8.92 -3.70 -26.00
N ILE A 137 7.93 -4.08 -26.81
CA ILE A 137 7.00 -3.16 -27.47
C ILE A 137 5.70 -3.16 -26.66
N GLN A 138 5.25 -1.99 -26.23
CA GLN A 138 3.98 -1.85 -25.51
C GLN A 138 2.81 -1.73 -26.51
N THR A 139 1.80 -2.55 -26.31
CA THR A 139 0.53 -2.52 -27.06
C THR A 139 -0.64 -2.28 -26.12
N THR A 140 -1.78 -1.86 -26.64
CA THR A 140 -3.02 -1.77 -25.85
C THR A 140 -3.52 -3.16 -25.47
N SER A 141 -3.98 -3.33 -24.23
CA SER A 141 -4.53 -4.57 -23.71
C SER A 141 -6.02 -4.43 -23.37
N ASN A 142 -6.75 -5.52 -23.49
CA ASN A 142 -8.13 -5.58 -23.00
C ASN A 142 -8.19 -5.81 -21.47
N LYS A 143 -7.06 -6.12 -20.84
CA LYS A 143 -6.96 -6.32 -19.40
C LYS A 143 -6.41 -5.06 -18.75
N VAL A 144 -7.07 -4.60 -17.69
CA VAL A 144 -6.65 -3.40 -16.95
C VAL A 144 -5.26 -3.61 -16.33
N ILE A 145 -5.04 -4.75 -15.65
CA ILE A 145 -3.73 -5.10 -15.12
C ILE A 145 -3.05 -6.07 -16.10
N GLY A 146 -2.09 -5.58 -16.83
CA GLY A 146 -1.30 -6.32 -17.79
C GLY A 146 -0.19 -7.17 -17.15
N PRO A 147 0.90 -7.44 -17.88
CA PRO A 147 2.01 -8.23 -17.39
C PRO A 147 2.72 -7.53 -16.21
N VAL A 148 3.14 -8.36 -15.25
CA VAL A 148 3.89 -7.93 -14.08
C VAL A 148 5.37 -8.17 -14.33
N GLN A 149 6.16 -7.12 -14.18
CA GLN A 149 7.62 -7.13 -14.32
C GLN A 149 8.26 -6.87 -12.96
N SER A 150 9.19 -7.73 -12.55
CA SER A 150 9.92 -7.55 -11.31
C SER A 150 11.12 -6.61 -11.49
N TYR A 151 11.35 -5.73 -10.52
CA TYR A 151 12.60 -4.97 -10.47
C TYR A 151 13.78 -5.89 -10.12
N VAL A 152 14.96 -5.48 -10.54
CA VAL A 152 16.20 -6.20 -10.23
C VAL A 152 16.48 -6.12 -8.72
N GLY A 153 17.00 -7.20 -8.16
CA GLY A 153 17.24 -7.34 -6.72
C GLY A 153 16.09 -8.03 -5.97
N GLU A 154 16.39 -8.60 -4.84
CA GLU A 154 15.45 -9.31 -3.96
C GLU A 154 15.00 -8.41 -2.79
N TRP A 155 14.61 -7.19 -3.09
CA TRP A 155 14.19 -6.19 -2.12
C TRP A 155 12.66 -6.09 -2.05
N GLY A 156 12.11 -5.96 -0.86
CA GLY A 156 10.70 -5.72 -0.62
C GLY A 156 10.47 -4.60 0.39
N ILE A 157 9.24 -4.45 0.84
CA ILE A 157 8.88 -3.46 1.88
C ILE A 157 8.71 -4.13 3.26
N ALA A 158 9.01 -5.44 3.37
CA ALA A 158 8.71 -6.25 4.53
C ALA A 158 7.24 -6.05 4.99
N ASN A 159 7.00 -5.88 6.28
CA ASN A 159 5.67 -5.60 6.85
C ASN A 159 5.52 -4.14 7.30
N ASN A 160 6.30 -3.22 6.72
CA ASN A 160 6.36 -1.82 7.13
C ASN A 160 5.98 -0.85 6.00
N PRO A 161 4.73 -0.89 5.50
CA PRO A 161 4.27 -0.01 4.43
C PRO A 161 4.25 1.48 4.82
N GLU A 162 4.30 1.80 6.12
CA GLU A 162 4.36 3.16 6.66
C GLU A 162 5.71 3.84 6.44
N SER A 163 6.75 3.06 6.11
CA SER A 163 8.07 3.60 5.75
C SER A 163 8.09 4.27 4.37
N PHE A 164 7.03 4.07 3.58
CA PHE A 164 6.95 4.51 2.21
C PHE A 164 6.75 6.02 2.09
N ALA A 165 7.61 6.67 1.32
CA ALA A 165 7.48 8.08 0.94
C ALA A 165 7.80 8.28 -0.53
N VAL A 166 7.25 9.33 -1.11
CA VAL A 166 7.39 9.66 -2.54
C VAL A 166 7.79 11.11 -2.72
N TYR A 167 8.73 11.33 -3.64
CA TYR A 167 9.04 12.65 -4.16
C TYR A 167 9.34 12.58 -5.66
N GLY A 168 8.47 13.14 -6.45
CA GLY A 168 8.57 13.04 -7.91
C GLY A 168 8.59 11.59 -8.37
N TYR A 169 9.65 11.20 -9.06
CA TYR A 169 9.83 9.82 -9.54
C TYR A 169 10.55 8.90 -8.54
N ARG A 170 10.94 9.41 -7.39
CA ARG A 170 11.68 8.66 -6.37
C ARG A 170 10.72 8.17 -5.30
N LYS A 171 10.82 6.90 -4.95
CA LYS A 171 10.09 6.23 -3.89
C LYS A 171 11.10 5.71 -2.89
N TYR A 172 10.89 6.03 -1.63
CA TYR A 172 11.73 5.62 -0.51
C TYR A 172 10.96 4.64 0.34
N PHE A 173 11.58 3.60 0.81
CA PHE A 173 10.98 2.61 1.67
C PHE A 173 12.05 1.78 2.37
N THR A 174 11.65 0.95 3.31
CA THR A 174 12.58 0.12 4.08
C THR A 174 12.26 -1.36 3.89
N ASP A 175 13.31 -2.17 3.87
CA ASP A 175 13.25 -3.62 3.98
C ASP A 175 13.79 -4.00 5.37
N ALA A 176 12.89 -4.20 6.34
CA ALA A 176 13.27 -4.53 7.71
C ALA A 176 13.93 -5.89 7.82
N ASP A 177 13.53 -6.87 6.99
CA ASP A 177 14.10 -8.22 6.98
C ASP A 177 15.59 -8.21 6.61
N LYS A 178 16.00 -7.25 5.79
CA LYS A 178 17.39 -7.06 5.35
C LYS A 178 18.12 -5.92 6.05
N GLY A 179 17.42 -5.17 6.89
CA GLY A 179 17.98 -4.02 7.55
C GLY A 179 18.44 -2.90 6.60
N SER A 180 17.73 -2.73 5.48
CA SER A 180 18.14 -1.84 4.41
C SER A 180 17.10 -0.75 4.12
N VAL A 181 17.57 0.42 3.76
CA VAL A 181 16.73 1.52 3.25
C VAL A 181 16.97 1.68 1.76
N LEU A 182 15.88 1.77 1.01
CA LEU A 182 15.89 1.66 -0.44
C LEU A 182 15.27 2.90 -1.09
N ARG A 183 15.81 3.25 -2.24
CA ARG A 183 15.27 4.25 -3.16
C ARG A 183 14.97 3.56 -4.49
N LEU A 184 13.71 3.59 -4.90
CA LEU A 184 13.29 3.20 -6.24
C LEU A 184 13.11 4.45 -7.11
N SER A 185 13.76 4.47 -8.25
CA SER A 185 13.72 5.58 -9.20
C SER A 185 13.63 5.04 -10.63
N ARG A 186 13.72 5.88 -11.65
CA ARG A 186 13.71 5.46 -13.06
C ARG A 186 14.94 4.63 -13.45
N ASP A 187 16.06 4.88 -12.80
CA ASP A 187 17.32 4.16 -12.96
C ASP A 187 17.37 2.81 -12.24
N GLY A 188 16.28 2.45 -11.55
CA GLY A 188 16.14 1.21 -10.81
C GLY A 188 16.17 1.39 -9.30
N MET A 189 16.59 0.35 -8.61
CA MET A 189 16.63 0.29 -7.15
C MET A 189 18.03 0.55 -6.63
N THR A 190 18.14 1.46 -5.68
CA THR A 190 19.39 1.82 -5.01
C THR A 190 19.24 1.65 -3.51
N GLU A 191 20.20 0.99 -2.89
CA GLU A 191 20.28 0.89 -1.43
C GLU A 191 20.97 2.12 -0.84
N ILE A 192 20.20 2.99 -0.20
CA ILE A 192 20.71 4.25 0.38
C ILE A 192 21.24 4.08 1.81
N SER A 193 20.98 2.95 2.47
CA SER A 193 21.60 2.58 3.74
C SER A 193 23.12 2.38 3.62
N ASN A 194 23.61 2.03 2.43
CA ASN A 194 25.04 1.83 2.18
C ASN A 194 25.89 3.11 2.20
N TYR A 195 25.26 4.28 2.23
CA TYR A 195 25.99 5.55 2.35
C TYR A 195 26.46 5.80 3.79
N GLY A 196 27.43 5.00 4.24
CA GLY A 196 28.08 5.14 5.53
C GLY A 196 27.31 4.66 6.76
N MET A 197 26.10 4.08 6.58
CA MET A 197 25.21 3.72 7.69
C MET A 197 24.74 2.27 7.65
N TYR A 198 25.37 1.40 6.89
CA TYR A 198 24.93 0.01 6.69
C TYR A 198 24.76 -0.76 8.00
N ASP A 199 25.81 -0.77 8.84
CA ASP A 199 25.77 -1.49 10.13
C ASP A 199 24.72 -0.89 11.08
N PHE A 200 24.57 0.42 11.08
CA PHE A 200 23.55 1.09 11.86
C PHE A 200 22.14 0.62 11.52
N PHE A 201 21.79 0.57 10.24
CA PHE A 201 20.46 0.15 9.82
C PHE A 201 20.24 -1.34 10.05
N ARG A 202 21.21 -2.17 9.73
CA ARG A 202 21.17 -3.61 10.02
C ARG A 202 20.86 -3.85 11.49
N ASP A 203 21.62 -3.24 12.40
CA ASP A 203 21.51 -3.52 13.83
C ASP A 203 20.22 -2.96 14.45
N ASN A 204 19.65 -1.88 13.90
CA ASN A 204 18.45 -1.25 14.44
C ASN A 204 17.15 -1.71 13.75
N MET A 205 17.19 -2.25 12.55
CA MET A 205 15.98 -2.64 11.82
C MET A 205 15.70 -4.14 11.86
N THR A 206 16.72 -5.01 11.82
CA THR A 206 16.49 -6.46 11.84
C THR A 206 15.87 -6.96 13.15
N ASN A 207 16.05 -6.26 14.24
CA ASN A 207 15.50 -6.59 15.56
C ASN A 207 14.30 -5.71 15.95
N ILE A 208 13.60 -5.14 14.98
CA ILE A 208 12.51 -4.20 15.25
C ILE A 208 11.30 -4.86 15.95
N GLY A 209 11.10 -6.17 15.78
CA GLY A 209 9.96 -6.91 16.34
C GLY A 209 8.64 -6.38 15.82
N ASN A 210 7.70 -6.08 16.73
CA ASN A 210 6.43 -5.40 16.41
C ASN A 210 6.56 -3.87 16.39
N GLY A 211 7.77 -3.35 16.29
CA GLY A 211 8.02 -1.92 16.16
C GLY A 211 7.57 -1.36 14.81
N LYS A 212 7.76 -0.05 14.63
CA LYS A 212 7.30 0.67 13.44
C LYS A 212 8.48 1.30 12.71
N LEU A 213 8.39 1.33 11.39
CA LEU A 213 9.25 2.12 10.51
C LEU A 213 8.39 3.15 9.80
N ILE A 214 8.56 4.42 10.15
CA ILE A 214 7.72 5.50 9.64
C ILE A 214 8.54 6.40 8.75
N GLY A 215 8.14 6.49 7.50
CA GLY A 215 8.82 7.30 6.50
C GLY A 215 7.98 8.51 6.08
N GLY A 216 8.67 9.60 5.73
CA GLY A 216 8.05 10.78 5.17
C GLY A 216 9.03 11.56 4.30
N TRP A 217 8.51 12.29 3.34
CA TRP A 217 9.31 13.20 2.56
C TRP A 217 9.14 14.62 3.11
N ASP A 218 10.22 15.20 3.57
CA ASP A 218 10.26 16.61 3.97
C ASP A 218 10.45 17.45 2.69
N ILE A 219 9.39 18.14 2.29
CA ILE A 219 9.40 18.96 1.09
C ILE A 219 10.23 20.23 1.27
N HIS A 220 10.34 20.73 2.50
CA HIS A 220 11.08 21.95 2.80
C HIS A 220 12.59 21.70 2.71
N ASN A 221 13.08 20.69 3.43
CA ASN A 221 14.50 20.33 3.44
C ASN A 221 14.90 19.39 2.28
N LYS A 222 13.92 18.94 1.48
CA LYS A 222 14.11 18.01 0.35
C LYS A 222 14.85 16.73 0.74
N CYS A 223 14.48 16.16 1.87
CA CYS A 223 15.08 14.94 2.37
C CYS A 223 14.03 13.89 2.76
N TYR A 224 14.45 12.63 2.73
CA TYR A 224 13.65 11.53 3.23
C TYR A 224 13.89 11.38 4.72
N THR A 225 12.83 11.50 5.52
CA THR A 225 12.87 11.30 6.98
C THR A 225 12.40 9.89 7.29
N LEU A 226 13.19 9.16 8.07
CA LEU A 226 12.87 7.82 8.54
C LEU A 226 12.94 7.78 10.07
N SER A 227 11.87 7.33 10.70
CA SER A 227 11.84 7.04 12.14
C SER A 227 11.81 5.53 12.35
N ILE A 228 12.80 5.02 13.07
CA ILE A 228 12.93 3.64 13.50
C ILE A 228 12.44 3.56 14.93
N GLN A 229 11.37 2.82 15.18
CA GLN A 229 10.72 2.70 16.49
C GLN A 229 10.64 1.21 16.87
N PRO A 230 11.67 0.64 17.49
CA PRO A 230 11.65 -0.75 17.91
C PRO A 230 10.62 -0.96 19.03
N GLN A 231 10.14 -2.18 19.17
CA GLN A 231 9.17 -2.55 20.22
C GLN A 231 9.70 -2.28 21.64
N SER A 232 11.01 -2.42 21.84
CA SER A 232 11.69 -2.13 23.10
C SER A 232 12.91 -1.27 22.81
N GLY A 233 13.06 -0.19 23.56
CA GLY A 233 14.17 0.75 23.39
C GLY A 233 13.70 2.13 22.95
N GLY A 234 14.64 3.04 22.70
CA GLY A 234 14.35 4.38 22.20
C GLY A 234 14.18 4.43 20.68
N PHE A 235 13.43 5.41 20.21
CA PHE A 235 13.29 5.69 18.78
C PHE A 235 14.53 6.39 18.20
N LYS A 236 14.70 6.31 16.88
CA LYS A 236 15.74 7.02 16.14
C LYS A 236 15.15 7.59 14.86
N THR A 237 15.12 8.90 14.73
CA THR A 237 14.60 9.60 13.55
C THR A 237 15.74 10.27 12.81
N LEU A 238 15.90 9.94 11.52
CA LEU A 238 17.02 10.37 10.70
C LEU A 238 16.55 10.97 9.39
N ASN A 239 17.37 11.82 8.79
CA ASN A 239 17.16 12.37 7.45
C ASN A 239 18.23 11.92 6.47
N PHE A 240 17.78 11.53 5.29
CA PHE A 240 18.63 11.29 4.13
C PHE A 240 18.51 12.45 3.15
N ASP A 241 19.63 13.09 2.83
CA ASP A 241 19.70 14.17 1.85
C ASP A 241 20.27 13.65 0.53
N GLU A 242 19.49 13.84 -0.54
CA GLU A 242 19.86 13.44 -1.90
C GLU A 242 21.02 14.29 -2.48
N ASN A 243 21.17 15.53 -2.04
CA ASN A 243 22.24 16.40 -2.58
C ASN A 243 23.61 16.01 -2.02
N VAL A 244 23.61 15.58 -0.78
CA VAL A 244 24.83 15.13 -0.08
C VAL A 244 25.09 13.65 -0.31
N LEU A 245 24.07 12.91 -0.75
CA LEU A 245 24.05 11.44 -0.84
C LEU A 245 24.44 10.80 0.51
N GLY A 246 23.78 11.25 1.57
CA GLY A 246 24.12 10.79 2.91
C GLY A 246 23.07 11.08 3.96
N TRP A 247 23.24 10.44 5.12
CA TRP A 247 22.41 10.63 6.29
C TRP A 247 22.95 11.79 7.10
N THR A 248 22.19 12.88 7.18
CA THR A 248 22.72 14.18 7.64
C THR A 248 22.35 14.56 9.06
N SER A 249 21.19 14.06 9.55
CA SER A 249 20.64 14.57 10.82
C SER A 249 19.98 13.47 11.63
N LEU A 250 20.08 13.59 12.95
CA LEU A 250 19.36 12.78 13.93
C LEU A 250 18.42 13.69 14.71
N PHE A 251 17.17 13.29 14.87
CA PHE A 251 16.13 14.09 15.53
C PHE A 251 15.62 13.44 16.80
N THR A 252 15.07 14.27 17.68
CA THR A 252 14.57 13.87 18.99
C THR A 252 13.05 13.72 19.03
N TYR A 253 12.34 13.83 17.91
CA TYR A 253 10.91 13.59 17.86
C TYR A 253 10.58 12.17 17.36
N GLU A 254 9.52 11.63 17.93
CA GLU A 254 8.98 10.30 17.61
C GLU A 254 7.61 10.48 16.96
N PRO A 255 7.48 10.29 15.64
CA PRO A 255 6.22 10.47 14.93
C PRO A 255 5.37 9.20 14.94
N ASP A 256 4.04 9.34 14.92
CA ASP A 256 3.11 8.25 14.52
C ASP A 256 2.88 8.24 13.01
N SER A 257 2.96 9.38 12.36
CA SER A 257 3.03 9.49 10.89
C SER A 257 3.76 10.78 10.49
N LEU A 258 4.26 10.78 9.25
CA LEU A 258 4.97 11.90 8.64
C LEU A 258 4.36 12.25 7.30
N PHE A 259 4.11 13.53 7.06
CA PHE A 259 3.60 14.00 5.76
C PHE A 259 3.92 15.47 5.51
N SER A 260 3.95 15.82 4.24
CA SER A 260 4.12 17.22 3.80
C SER A 260 2.81 17.77 3.27
N LEU A 261 2.48 18.99 3.70
CA LEU A 261 1.32 19.73 3.25
C LEU A 261 1.69 21.21 3.08
N THR A 262 1.32 21.81 1.96
CA THR A 262 1.52 23.23 1.67
C THR A 262 2.96 23.70 1.96
N ASN A 263 3.95 22.95 1.45
CA ASN A 263 5.38 23.22 1.64
C ASN A 263 5.88 23.21 3.10
N LYS A 264 5.13 22.58 3.97
CA LYS A 264 5.51 22.37 5.39
C LYS A 264 5.51 20.90 5.71
N PHE A 265 6.38 20.50 6.62
CA PHE A 265 6.50 19.13 7.09
C PHE A 265 5.83 18.96 8.44
N PHE A 266 5.01 17.94 8.58
CA PHE A 266 4.22 17.68 9.78
C PHE A 266 4.47 16.26 10.29
N SER A 267 4.41 16.11 11.59
CA SER A 267 4.27 14.82 12.25
C SER A 267 2.99 14.77 13.08
N THR A 268 2.44 13.59 13.22
CA THR A 268 1.39 13.33 14.21
C THR A 268 2.00 12.58 15.39
N LYS A 269 1.52 12.87 16.59
CA LYS A 269 1.79 12.13 17.82
C LYS A 269 0.55 12.20 18.70
N ASP A 270 0.02 11.04 19.14
CA ASP A 270 -1.13 10.95 20.06
C ASP A 270 -2.32 11.84 19.63
N LEU A 271 -2.75 11.75 18.36
CA LEU A 271 -3.81 12.58 17.75
C LEU A 271 -3.49 14.09 17.66
N SER A 272 -2.29 14.50 18.03
CA SER A 272 -1.83 15.89 17.89
C SER A 272 -1.05 16.06 16.58
N LEU A 273 -1.27 17.18 15.91
CA LEU A 273 -0.55 17.58 14.70
C LEU A 273 0.56 18.57 15.08
N ILE A 274 1.79 18.20 14.79
CA ILE A 274 2.97 19.01 15.10
C ILE A 274 3.62 19.44 13.78
N HIS A 275 3.77 20.74 13.57
CA HIS A 275 4.60 21.28 12.50
C HIS A 275 6.07 21.15 12.90
N ILE A 276 6.84 20.44 12.11
CA ILE A 276 8.29 20.35 12.28
C ILE A 276 8.88 21.58 11.60
N SER A 277 9.16 22.60 12.41
CA SER A 277 9.92 23.77 11.96
C SER A 277 11.40 23.39 11.87
N GLU A 278 12.15 24.11 11.03
CA GLU A 278 13.61 23.98 10.96
C GLU A 278 14.24 23.99 12.36
N PRO A 279 15.23 23.10 12.61
CA PRO A 279 16.04 23.29 13.80
C PRO A 279 16.63 24.69 13.73
N THR A 280 16.26 25.53 14.68
CA THR A 280 16.88 26.85 14.86
C THR A 280 18.38 26.58 14.90
N ARG A 281 19.11 26.99 13.85
CA ARG A 281 20.57 27.05 13.95
C ARG A 281 20.85 27.96 15.13
N LEU A 282 21.22 27.38 16.25
CA LEU A 282 21.88 28.13 17.31
C LEU A 282 23.09 28.77 16.66
N GLY A 283 22.96 30.05 16.36
CA GLY A 283 24.07 30.83 15.86
C GLY A 283 25.19 30.73 16.88
N MET A 284 26.25 30.08 16.49
CA MET A 284 27.52 30.23 17.14
C MET A 284 28.13 31.52 16.69
#